data_21259433eebb29ae251c2840c3d8fc97
#
_entry.id   21259433eebb29ae251c2840c3d8fc97
#
_cell.length_a   1.000
_cell.length_b   1.000
_cell.length_c   1.000
_cell.angle_alpha   90.00
_cell.angle_beta   90.00
_cell.angle_gamma   90.00
#
_symmetry.space_group_name_H-M   'P 1'
#
loop_
_entity.id
_entity.type
_entity.pdbx_description
1 polymer ?
#
loop_
_entity_poly.entity_id
_entity_poly.type
_entity_poly.pdbx_seq_one_letter_code
_entity_poly.pdbx_strand_id
1 'polypeptide(L)'
;MSYAELARARYSCRAYEDRPVEAEKLAAILEAGRIAPSACNKHPTRVLVCDTPRLREKAATAAYHYAKKGSVFGAPLVLVVCEKMGAAWLRSCDQMNSGDIDSSIVVDQMMMQAEDLGLSTCWVCHFDPRVAIDELGLPSDLYPVHMLTVGYAADRIADPEAREARTIPMSEFRLTV
;
A
#
# COMPACT_ATOMS: atom_id res chain seq x y z
N MET A 1 9.59 -12.22 14.14
CA MET A 1 9.50 -13.23 13.03
C MET A 1 10.65 -12.98 12.06
N SER A 2 11.12 -14.02 11.35
CA SER A 2 12.01 -13.80 10.22
C SER A 2 11.25 -13.17 9.05
N TYR A 3 11.95 -12.54 8.11
CA TYR A 3 11.29 -11.96 6.92
C TYR A 3 10.49 -13.01 6.12
N ALA A 4 11.02 -14.24 6.01
CA ALA A 4 10.31 -15.33 5.33
C ALA A 4 9.01 -15.73 6.04
N GLU A 5 8.98 -15.71 7.36
CA GLU A 5 7.76 -15.96 8.14
C GLU A 5 6.75 -14.83 7.95
N LEU A 6 7.19 -13.56 8.00
CA LEU A 6 6.34 -12.40 7.73
C LEU A 6 5.73 -12.45 6.32
N ALA A 7 6.55 -12.73 5.30
CA ALA A 7 6.08 -12.84 3.93
C ALA A 7 5.05 -13.96 3.73
N ARG A 8 5.18 -15.07 4.48
CA ARG A 8 4.17 -16.15 4.50
C ARG A 8 2.93 -15.80 5.31
N ALA A 9 3.06 -15.07 6.42
CA ALA A 9 1.93 -14.67 7.25
C ALA A 9 1.05 -13.61 6.58
N ARG A 10 1.66 -12.63 5.93
CA ARG A 10 0.98 -11.51 5.27
C ARG A 10 -0.10 -11.98 4.28
N TYR A 11 -1.28 -11.42 4.39
CA TYR A 11 -2.38 -11.61 3.44
C TYR A 11 -3.10 -10.29 3.13
N SER A 12 -3.93 -10.25 2.10
CA SER A 12 -4.73 -9.07 1.75
C SER A 12 -6.01 -9.04 2.58
N CYS A 13 -5.98 -8.32 3.69
CA CYS A 13 -7.10 -8.12 4.61
C CYS A 13 -8.17 -7.22 3.99
N ARG A 14 -9.44 -7.62 4.06
CA ARG A 14 -10.59 -6.87 3.51
C ARG A 14 -11.73 -6.65 4.51
N ALA A 15 -11.44 -6.88 5.79
CA ALA A 15 -12.33 -6.53 6.89
C ALA A 15 -11.50 -6.20 8.13
N TYR A 16 -11.78 -5.07 8.75
CA TYR A 16 -11.01 -4.52 9.86
C TYR A 16 -11.88 -4.34 11.09
N GLU A 17 -11.25 -4.46 12.27
CA GLU A 17 -11.83 -4.05 13.53
C GLU A 17 -12.03 -2.52 13.57
N ASP A 18 -13.00 -2.07 14.34
CA ASP A 18 -13.20 -0.65 14.64
C ASP A 18 -12.24 -0.21 15.77
N ARG A 19 -10.96 -0.35 15.50
CA ARG A 19 -9.86 -0.02 16.39
C ARG A 19 -8.85 0.86 15.67
N PRO A 20 -8.51 2.04 16.21
CA PRO A 20 -7.51 2.91 15.59
C PRO A 20 -6.11 2.25 15.59
N VAL A 21 -5.31 2.63 14.60
CA VAL A 21 -3.87 2.30 14.58
C VAL A 21 -3.15 3.29 15.48
N GLU A 22 -2.30 2.78 16.35
CA GLU A 22 -1.51 3.60 17.29
C GLU A 22 -0.51 4.48 16.55
N ALA A 23 -0.29 5.69 17.05
CA ALA A 23 0.58 6.69 16.40
C ALA A 23 2.02 6.19 16.20
N GLU A 24 2.54 5.43 17.16
CA GLU A 24 3.88 4.85 17.11
C GLU A 24 4.00 3.80 16.01
N LYS A 25 2.95 2.99 15.80
CA LYS A 25 2.90 2.00 14.72
C LYS A 25 2.82 2.67 13.35
N LEU A 26 1.97 3.71 13.23
CA LEU A 26 1.90 4.51 12.00
C LEU A 26 3.26 5.15 11.69
N ALA A 27 3.94 5.73 12.68
CA ALA A 27 5.26 6.33 12.50
C ALA A 27 6.29 5.30 11.99
N ALA A 28 6.30 4.08 12.56
CA ALA A 28 7.19 3.01 12.13
C ALA A 28 6.89 2.54 10.69
N ILE A 29 5.62 2.44 10.31
CA ILE A 29 5.19 2.10 8.95
C ILE A 29 5.66 3.17 7.95
N LEU A 30 5.44 4.44 8.26
CA LEU A 30 5.87 5.55 7.41
C LEU A 30 7.41 5.62 7.29
N GLU A 31 8.14 5.34 8.38
CA GLU A 31 9.60 5.29 8.36
C GLU A 31 10.12 4.17 7.46
N ALA A 32 9.51 2.98 7.53
CA ALA A 32 9.86 1.87 6.63
C ALA A 32 9.69 2.27 5.14
N GLY A 33 8.60 2.97 4.81
CA GLY A 33 8.41 3.51 3.46
C GLY A 33 9.40 4.61 3.10
N ARG A 34 9.73 5.49 4.05
CA ARG A 34 10.65 6.62 3.83
C ARG A 34 12.08 6.17 3.50
N ILE A 35 12.56 5.09 4.13
CA ILE A 35 13.89 4.52 3.89
C ILE A 35 13.95 3.53 2.74
N ALA A 36 12.81 3.26 2.07
CA ALA A 36 12.76 2.36 0.92
C ALA A 36 13.70 2.82 -0.20
N PRO A 37 14.41 1.91 -0.88
CA PRO A 37 15.26 2.28 -2.00
C PRO A 37 14.44 2.80 -3.19
N SER A 38 15.07 3.63 -4.01
CA SER A 38 14.46 4.13 -5.26
C SER A 38 15.49 4.20 -6.37
N ALA A 39 15.05 4.21 -7.62
CA ALA A 39 15.91 4.34 -8.78
C ALA A 39 16.77 5.61 -8.68
N CYS A 40 18.10 5.46 -8.78
CA CYS A 40 19.07 6.54 -8.63
C CYS A 40 18.89 7.39 -7.36
N ASN A 41 18.31 6.80 -6.30
CA ASN A 41 18.06 7.48 -5.02
C ASN A 41 17.19 8.75 -5.16
N LYS A 42 16.22 8.73 -6.06
CA LYS A 42 15.37 9.89 -6.38
C LYS A 42 14.24 10.13 -5.40
N HIS A 43 13.78 9.10 -4.69
CA HIS A 43 12.69 9.16 -3.71
C HIS A 43 11.45 9.95 -4.19
N PRO A 44 10.82 9.58 -5.32
CA PRO A 44 9.69 10.32 -5.88
C PRO A 44 8.39 10.15 -5.10
N THR A 45 8.31 9.16 -4.18
CA THR A 45 7.08 8.79 -3.50
C THR A 45 6.73 9.75 -2.37
N ARG A 46 5.43 10.04 -2.23
CA ARG A 46 4.81 10.78 -1.11
C ARG A 46 3.60 10.01 -0.60
N VAL A 47 3.31 10.12 0.69
CA VAL A 47 2.21 9.38 1.31
C VAL A 47 1.29 10.37 2.01
N LEU A 48 0.01 10.39 1.60
CA LEU A 48 -1.06 11.07 2.35
C LEU A 48 -1.66 10.09 3.35
N VAL A 49 -1.72 10.50 4.61
CA VAL A 49 -2.31 9.74 5.71
C VAL A 49 -3.79 10.11 5.86
N CYS A 50 -4.67 9.15 5.63
CA CYS A 50 -6.11 9.29 5.81
C CYS A 50 -6.53 8.55 7.09
N ASP A 51 -6.33 9.16 8.26
CA ASP A 51 -6.64 8.64 9.59
C ASP A 51 -7.93 9.21 10.19
N THR A 52 -8.42 10.36 9.69
CA THR A 52 -9.69 10.94 10.10
C THR A 52 -10.87 10.35 9.32
N PRO A 53 -12.08 10.29 9.92
CA PRO A 53 -13.28 9.81 9.21
C PRO A 53 -13.50 10.51 7.87
N ARG A 54 -13.34 11.83 7.84
CA ARG A 54 -13.50 12.64 6.62
C ARG A 54 -12.51 12.24 5.50
N LEU A 55 -11.24 12.05 5.82
CA LEU A 55 -10.23 11.69 4.82
C LEU A 55 -10.41 10.25 4.33
N ARG A 56 -10.79 9.33 5.22
CA ARG A 56 -11.11 7.94 4.85
C ARG A 56 -12.31 7.86 3.91
N GLU A 57 -13.37 8.62 4.18
CA GLU A 57 -14.55 8.68 3.32
C GLU A 57 -14.21 9.21 1.93
N LYS A 58 -13.40 10.26 1.83
CA LYS A 58 -12.90 10.81 0.57
C LYS A 58 -12.05 9.80 -0.21
N ALA A 59 -11.15 9.08 0.46
CA ALA A 59 -10.39 8.00 -0.17
C ALA A 59 -11.31 6.86 -0.65
N ALA A 60 -12.36 6.53 0.12
CA ALA A 60 -13.35 5.53 -0.26
C ALA A 60 -14.21 5.96 -1.46
N THR A 61 -14.47 7.25 -1.66
CA THR A 61 -15.14 7.77 -2.86
C THR A 61 -14.35 7.42 -4.13
N ALA A 62 -13.03 7.57 -4.11
CA ALA A 62 -12.17 7.19 -5.23
C ALA A 62 -12.11 5.66 -5.43
N ALA A 63 -12.20 4.89 -4.36
CA ALA A 63 -12.18 3.42 -4.37
C ALA A 63 -13.58 2.84 -4.13
N TYR A 64 -14.60 3.38 -4.77
CA TYR A 64 -16.03 3.14 -4.47
C TYR A 64 -16.43 1.66 -4.48
N HIS A 65 -15.83 0.81 -5.29
CA HIS A 65 -16.07 -0.65 -5.29
C HIS A 65 -15.74 -1.33 -3.96
N TYR A 66 -14.87 -0.71 -3.16
CA TYR A 66 -14.38 -1.23 -1.88
C TYR A 66 -14.85 -0.40 -0.68
N ALA A 67 -15.70 0.61 -0.95
CA ALA A 67 -16.24 1.47 0.10
C ALA A 67 -17.10 0.66 1.09
N LYS A 68 -16.74 0.72 2.38
CA LYS A 68 -17.45 0.04 3.46
C LYS A 68 -17.28 0.87 4.73
N LYS A 69 -18.36 1.12 5.46
CA LYS A 69 -18.35 1.88 6.73
C LYS A 69 -17.57 3.22 6.64
N GLY A 70 -17.70 3.96 5.55
CA GLY A 70 -17.02 5.24 5.38
C GLY A 70 -15.50 5.16 5.18
N SER A 71 -14.99 4.00 4.71
CA SER A 71 -13.58 3.80 4.39
C SER A 71 -13.40 2.70 3.35
N VAL A 72 -12.19 2.53 2.82
CA VAL A 72 -11.81 1.42 1.95
C VAL A 72 -11.74 0.13 2.78
N PHE A 73 -12.58 -0.86 2.48
CA PHE A 73 -12.78 -2.10 3.25
C PHE A 73 -13.15 -1.88 4.74
N GLY A 74 -13.55 -0.68 5.13
CA GLY A 74 -13.79 -0.33 6.53
C GLY A 74 -12.52 -0.15 7.37
N ALA A 75 -11.36 0.05 6.75
CA ALA A 75 -10.10 0.20 7.46
C ALA A 75 -10.05 1.49 8.30
N PRO A 76 -9.47 1.44 9.51
CA PRO A 76 -9.30 2.63 10.36
C PRO A 76 -8.24 3.60 9.83
N LEU A 77 -7.38 3.16 8.91
CA LEU A 77 -6.33 3.95 8.29
C LEU A 77 -6.21 3.58 6.81
N VAL A 78 -6.11 4.61 5.95
CA VAL A 78 -5.79 4.47 4.52
C VAL A 78 -4.59 5.35 4.20
N LEU A 79 -3.55 4.79 3.63
CA LEU A 79 -2.39 5.50 3.12
C LEU A 79 -2.54 5.64 1.60
N VAL A 80 -2.65 6.87 1.11
CA VAL A 80 -2.67 7.14 -0.34
C VAL A 80 -1.25 7.46 -0.78
N VAL A 81 -0.69 6.58 -1.60
CA VAL A 81 0.70 6.65 -2.06
C VAL A 81 0.73 7.32 -3.42
N CYS A 82 1.46 8.43 -3.51
CA CYS A 82 1.54 9.28 -4.68
C CYS A 82 2.96 9.33 -5.25
N GLU A 83 3.07 9.41 -6.56
CA GLU A 83 4.28 9.84 -7.24
C GLU A 83 4.33 11.38 -7.28
N LYS A 84 5.47 11.96 -6.93
CA LYS A 84 5.76 13.36 -7.22
C LYS A 84 6.20 13.49 -8.68
N MET A 85 5.34 14.11 -9.49
CA MET A 85 5.54 14.25 -10.92
C MET A 85 6.87 14.93 -11.24
N GLY A 86 7.62 14.36 -12.19
CA GLY A 86 8.93 14.85 -12.61
C GLY A 86 10.08 14.56 -11.63
N ALA A 87 9.84 13.90 -10.49
CA ALA A 87 10.89 13.54 -9.54
C ALA A 87 11.49 12.15 -9.78
N ALA A 88 10.78 11.25 -10.44
CA ALA A 88 11.23 9.88 -10.71
C ALA A 88 12.39 9.85 -11.71
N TRP A 89 13.16 8.76 -11.67
CA TRP A 89 14.18 8.52 -12.67
C TRP A 89 13.56 8.07 -14.00
N LEU A 90 14.09 8.62 -15.09
CA LEU A 90 13.72 8.21 -16.44
C LEU A 90 14.85 7.40 -17.06
N ARG A 91 14.54 6.22 -17.56
CA ARG A 91 15.49 5.38 -18.28
C ARG A 91 15.81 6.00 -19.64
N SER A 92 17.11 6.19 -19.93
CA SER A 92 17.56 6.98 -21.09
C SER A 92 17.21 6.36 -22.43
N CYS A 93 17.13 5.02 -22.53
CA CYS A 93 16.93 4.34 -23.82
C CYS A 93 15.46 4.33 -24.29
N ASP A 94 14.48 4.37 -23.38
CA ASP A 94 13.06 4.24 -23.72
C ASP A 94 12.14 5.16 -22.89
N GLN A 95 12.71 6.01 -22.07
CA GLN A 95 11.99 6.97 -21.20
C GLN A 95 11.05 6.32 -20.18
N MET A 96 11.26 5.03 -19.83
CA MET A 96 10.49 4.38 -18.79
C MET A 96 10.64 5.15 -17.47
N ASN A 97 9.52 5.55 -16.90
CA ASN A 97 9.43 6.24 -15.62
C ASN A 97 9.47 5.22 -14.46
N SER A 98 10.34 5.42 -13.47
CA SER A 98 10.44 4.54 -12.31
C SER A 98 9.41 4.80 -11.21
N GLY A 99 8.54 5.80 -11.34
CA GLY A 99 7.63 6.23 -10.27
C GLY A 99 6.74 5.13 -9.72
N ASP A 100 6.09 4.34 -10.59
CA ASP A 100 5.28 3.19 -10.17
C ASP A 100 6.11 2.10 -9.48
N ILE A 101 7.33 1.84 -9.97
CA ILE A 101 8.25 0.86 -9.40
C ILE A 101 8.68 1.32 -8.00
N ASP A 102 9.15 2.56 -7.88
CA ASP A 102 9.62 3.14 -6.62
C ASP A 102 8.48 3.20 -5.59
N SER A 103 7.28 3.59 -6.01
CA SER A 103 6.09 3.63 -5.17
C SER A 103 5.65 2.23 -4.71
N SER A 104 5.79 1.22 -5.57
CA SER A 104 5.51 -0.18 -5.23
C SER A 104 6.45 -0.72 -4.15
N ILE A 105 7.75 -0.38 -4.23
CA ILE A 105 8.74 -0.75 -3.21
C ILE A 105 8.39 -0.11 -1.86
N VAL A 106 8.00 1.17 -1.87
CA VAL A 106 7.54 1.87 -0.66
C VAL A 106 6.33 1.19 -0.04
N VAL A 107 5.31 0.83 -0.85
CA VAL A 107 4.11 0.13 -0.36
C VAL A 107 4.48 -1.23 0.22
N ASP A 108 5.34 -2.00 -0.43
CA ASP A 108 5.77 -3.32 0.05
C ASP A 108 6.47 -3.21 1.42
N GLN A 109 7.40 -2.28 1.59
CA GLN A 109 8.08 -2.08 2.86
C GLN A 109 7.12 -1.63 3.98
N MET A 110 6.20 -0.71 3.69
CA MET A 110 5.16 -0.30 4.64
C MET A 110 4.26 -1.47 5.03
N MET A 111 3.88 -2.29 4.05
CA MET A 111 3.03 -3.47 4.25
C MET A 111 3.71 -4.52 5.13
N MET A 112 4.99 -4.81 4.88
CA MET A 112 5.77 -5.75 5.67
C MET A 112 6.02 -5.25 7.09
N GLN A 113 6.26 -3.94 7.27
CA GLN A 113 6.39 -3.34 8.59
C GLN A 113 5.07 -3.40 9.38
N ALA A 114 3.94 -3.17 8.72
CA ALA A 114 2.62 -3.30 9.35
C ALA A 114 2.39 -4.74 9.86
N GLU A 115 2.72 -5.75 9.06
CA GLU A 115 2.63 -7.16 9.44
C GLU A 115 3.51 -7.48 10.67
N ASP A 116 4.74 -6.99 10.71
CA ASP A 116 5.66 -7.15 11.86
C ASP A 116 5.10 -6.53 13.15
N LEU A 117 4.33 -5.45 13.01
CA LEU A 117 3.65 -4.77 14.13
C LEU A 117 2.30 -5.42 14.51
N GLY A 118 1.93 -6.55 13.91
CA GLY A 118 0.67 -7.25 14.15
C GLY A 118 -0.56 -6.56 13.56
N LEU A 119 -0.36 -5.74 12.53
CA LEU A 119 -1.41 -5.13 11.73
C LEU A 119 -1.57 -5.87 10.41
N SER A 120 -2.75 -5.79 9.83
CA SER A 120 -3.04 -6.35 8.52
C SER A 120 -3.28 -5.26 7.49
N THR A 121 -3.01 -5.57 6.23
CA THR A 121 -3.06 -4.60 5.14
C THR A 121 -3.75 -5.16 3.91
N CYS A 122 -4.22 -4.27 3.03
CA CYS A 122 -4.53 -4.60 1.65
C CYS A 122 -4.00 -3.50 0.72
N TRP A 123 -3.19 -3.91 -0.25
CA TRP A 123 -2.75 -3.03 -1.33
C TRP A 123 -3.83 -2.93 -2.39
N VAL A 124 -4.26 -1.70 -2.70
CA VAL A 124 -5.34 -1.40 -3.64
C VAL A 124 -4.80 -0.53 -4.78
N CYS A 125 -4.89 -1.05 -6.01
CA CYS A 125 -4.58 -0.30 -7.22
C CYS A 125 -5.85 0.07 -8.01
N HIS A 126 -6.98 -0.60 -7.75
CA HIS A 126 -8.23 -0.35 -8.44
C HIS A 126 -9.02 0.75 -7.74
N PHE A 127 -8.72 1.99 -8.06
CA PHE A 127 -9.43 3.21 -7.69
C PHE A 127 -9.31 4.23 -8.82
N ASP A 128 -10.14 5.27 -8.81
CA ASP A 128 -10.04 6.37 -9.78
C ASP A 128 -9.07 7.43 -9.24
N PRO A 129 -7.88 7.62 -9.88
CA PRO A 129 -6.91 8.60 -9.43
C PRO A 129 -7.37 10.05 -9.59
N ARG A 130 -8.25 10.35 -10.55
CA ARG A 130 -8.78 11.70 -10.74
C ARG A 130 -9.73 12.06 -9.61
N VAL A 131 -10.63 11.14 -9.25
CA VAL A 131 -11.51 11.32 -8.09
C VAL A 131 -10.68 11.45 -6.80
N ALA A 132 -9.59 10.68 -6.65
CA ALA A 132 -8.71 10.81 -5.50
C ALA A 132 -8.05 12.20 -5.41
N ILE A 133 -7.58 12.75 -6.54
CA ILE A 133 -7.00 14.10 -6.61
C ILE A 133 -8.02 15.14 -6.16
N ASP A 134 -9.22 15.11 -6.74
CA ASP A 134 -10.27 16.10 -6.49
C ASP A 134 -10.80 16.01 -5.05
N GLU A 135 -11.16 14.82 -4.59
CA GLU A 135 -11.73 14.61 -3.27
C GLU A 135 -10.74 14.90 -2.12
N LEU A 136 -9.50 14.45 -2.26
CA LEU A 136 -8.46 14.62 -1.24
C LEU A 136 -7.77 15.99 -1.33
N GLY A 137 -7.99 16.73 -2.41
CA GLY A 137 -7.35 18.03 -2.65
C GLY A 137 -5.83 17.91 -2.81
N LEU A 138 -5.39 16.89 -3.56
CA LEU A 138 -3.96 16.66 -3.76
C LEU A 138 -3.33 17.81 -4.56
N PRO A 139 -2.09 18.22 -4.23
CA PRO A 139 -1.31 19.14 -5.05
C PRO A 139 -1.18 18.63 -6.49
N SER A 140 -1.15 19.54 -7.47
CA SER A 140 -1.11 19.20 -8.90
C SER A 140 0.15 18.44 -9.34
N ASP A 141 1.20 18.46 -8.52
CA ASP A 141 2.45 17.72 -8.73
C ASP A 141 2.47 16.34 -8.07
N LEU A 142 1.36 15.92 -7.44
CA LEU A 142 1.20 14.59 -6.85
C LEU A 142 0.15 13.77 -7.61
N TYR A 143 0.58 12.61 -8.10
CA TYR A 143 -0.31 11.65 -8.76
C TYR A 143 -0.50 10.40 -7.90
N PRO A 144 -1.72 10.07 -7.44
CA PRO A 144 -1.96 8.90 -6.60
C PRO A 144 -1.85 7.61 -7.42
N VAL A 145 -0.99 6.70 -6.97
CA VAL A 145 -0.65 5.44 -7.66
C VAL A 145 -1.23 4.23 -6.96
N HIS A 146 -1.19 4.25 -5.62
CA HIS A 146 -1.64 3.13 -4.78
C HIS A 146 -2.40 3.63 -3.56
N MET A 147 -3.24 2.75 -3.00
CA MET A 147 -3.75 2.88 -1.63
C MET A 147 -3.33 1.65 -0.82
N LEU A 148 -2.95 1.86 0.43
CA LEU A 148 -2.68 0.80 1.40
C LEU A 148 -3.64 0.97 2.56
N THR A 149 -4.56 0.02 2.75
CA THR A 149 -5.40 -0.03 3.95
C THR A 149 -4.63 -0.71 5.08
N VAL A 150 -4.76 -0.20 6.30
CA VAL A 150 -4.03 -0.67 7.48
C VAL A 150 -4.97 -0.73 8.68
N GLY A 151 -4.90 -1.79 9.46
CA GLY A 151 -5.66 -1.97 10.68
C GLY A 151 -5.56 -3.36 11.27
N TYR A 152 -6.29 -3.60 12.33
CA TYR A 152 -6.43 -4.94 12.92
C TYR A 152 -7.46 -5.74 12.13
N ALA A 153 -7.11 -6.98 11.77
CA ALA A 153 -7.99 -7.84 10.98
C ALA A 153 -9.23 -8.27 11.78
N ALA A 154 -10.41 -8.08 11.19
CA ALA A 154 -11.65 -8.65 11.66
C ALA A 154 -12.09 -9.87 10.83
N ASP A 155 -11.44 -10.12 9.70
CA ASP A 155 -11.65 -11.33 8.92
C ASP A 155 -10.75 -12.48 9.41
N ARG A 156 -11.10 -13.68 8.98
CA ARG A 156 -10.30 -14.85 9.28
C ARG A 156 -8.99 -14.76 8.53
N ILE A 157 -7.88 -14.87 9.25
CA ILE A 157 -6.55 -14.98 8.67
C ILE A 157 -6.55 -16.17 7.70
N ALA A 158 -6.20 -15.91 6.45
CA ALA A 158 -6.12 -16.96 5.44
C ALA A 158 -5.00 -17.95 5.81
N ASP A 159 -5.31 -19.23 5.79
CA ASP A 159 -4.35 -20.29 6.02
C ASP A 159 -3.14 -20.14 5.07
N PRO A 160 -1.91 -20.01 5.60
CA PRO A 160 -0.71 -19.89 4.78
C PRO A 160 -0.52 -21.05 3.78
N GLU A 161 -0.85 -22.30 4.17
CA GLU A 161 -0.75 -23.47 3.29
C GLU A 161 -1.76 -23.38 2.14
N ALA A 162 -3.00 -22.97 2.42
CA ALA A 162 -4.02 -22.77 1.38
C ALA A 162 -3.66 -21.64 0.40
N ARG A 163 -2.84 -20.67 0.81
CA ARG A 163 -2.31 -19.62 -0.08
C ARG A 163 -1.13 -20.11 -0.90
N GLU A 164 -0.24 -20.87 -0.31
CA GLU A 164 0.90 -21.49 -1.01
C GLU A 164 0.42 -22.38 -2.16
N ALA A 165 -0.64 -23.14 -1.95
CA ALA A 165 -1.29 -23.97 -2.98
C ALA A 165 -1.83 -23.18 -4.19
N ARG A 166 -2.01 -21.85 -4.06
CA ARG A 166 -2.44 -20.95 -5.16
C ARG A 166 -1.30 -20.15 -5.77
N THR A 167 -0.10 -20.30 -5.24
CA THR A 167 1.10 -19.63 -5.75
C THR A 167 1.67 -20.46 -6.90
N ILE A 168 2.21 -19.79 -7.91
CA ILE A 168 2.85 -20.50 -9.03
C ILE A 168 4.01 -21.37 -8.51
N PRO A 169 4.21 -22.57 -9.06
CA PRO A 169 5.29 -23.44 -8.62
C PRO A 169 6.66 -22.82 -8.94
N MET A 170 7.67 -23.21 -8.17
CA MET A 170 9.04 -22.69 -8.34
C MET A 170 9.59 -22.95 -9.75
N SER A 171 9.18 -24.04 -10.40
CA SER A 171 9.57 -24.39 -11.78
C SER A 171 9.06 -23.39 -12.84
N GLU A 172 7.94 -22.73 -12.57
CA GLU A 172 7.42 -21.65 -13.43
C GLU A 172 7.98 -20.29 -13.07
N PHE A 173 8.19 -20.04 -11.77
CA PHE A 173 8.76 -18.78 -11.29
C PHE A 173 10.21 -18.60 -11.69
N ARG A 174 11.00 -19.68 -11.61
CA ARG A 174 12.42 -19.69 -11.95
C ARG A 174 12.63 -20.11 -13.40
N LEU A 175 13.10 -19.20 -14.23
CA LEU A 175 13.56 -19.51 -15.57
C LEU A 175 15.02 -19.98 -15.53
N THR A 176 15.32 -21.07 -16.23
CA THR A 176 16.70 -21.52 -16.49
C THR A 176 16.89 -21.48 -18.00
N VAL A 177 17.86 -20.69 -18.47
CA VAL A 177 18.22 -20.54 -19.90
C VAL A 177 19.48 -21.33 -20.16
#